data_88152b4ce245f206c7292ac94a920478
#
_entry.id   88152b4ce245f206c7292ac94a920478
#
_cell.length_a   1.000
_cell.length_b   1.000
_cell.length_c   1.000
_cell.angle_alpha   90.00
_cell.angle_beta   90.00
_cell.angle_gamma   90.00
#
_symmetry.space_group_name_H-M   'P 1'
#
loop_
_entity.id
_entity.type
_entity.pdbx_description
1 polymer ?
#
loop_
_entity_poly.entity_id
_entity_poly.type
_entity_poly.pdbx_seq_one_letter_code
_entity_poly.pdbx_strand_id
1 'polypeptide(L)'
;MIGKRAVLLCAFGSSDIKGIEESIGILKKDIEVHFNFRIKVEIAFTSKIIVSKLHKKGYAIRDLEGSLQQLHENGFEEVIIQPIYMMDGCENLKLREVVALYESYFSKLIIKRNLFGEEKDFNKKAINETAHIIKKYSEKYSNILIAGHGSKINDNSI
;
A
#
# COMPACT_ATOMS: atom_id res chain seq x y z
N MET A 1 -13.90 9.70 -24.53
CA MET A 1 -12.76 8.76 -24.33
C MET A 1 -12.66 8.46 -22.85
N ILE A 2 -12.46 7.20 -22.47
CA ILE A 2 -12.24 6.85 -21.06
C ILE A 2 -10.81 7.30 -20.72
N GLY A 3 -10.67 8.18 -19.73
CA GLY A 3 -9.37 8.70 -19.30
C GLY A 3 -8.41 7.60 -18.81
N LYS A 4 -7.12 7.86 -18.83
CA LYS A 4 -6.11 6.92 -18.33
C LYS A 4 -6.28 6.69 -16.83
N ARG A 5 -6.23 5.43 -16.41
CA ARG A 5 -6.44 5.00 -15.03
C ARG A 5 -5.23 4.30 -14.45
N ALA A 6 -4.93 4.55 -13.18
CA ALA A 6 -3.89 3.87 -12.46
C ALA A 6 -4.35 3.39 -11.07
N VAL A 7 -3.71 2.32 -10.61
CA VAL A 7 -3.72 1.89 -9.21
C VAL A 7 -2.31 2.07 -8.66
N LEU A 8 -2.20 2.77 -7.54
CA LEU A 8 -0.95 3.01 -6.84
C LEU A 8 -0.96 2.24 -5.52
N LEU A 9 -0.16 1.18 -5.44
CA LEU A 9 0.02 0.38 -4.23
C LEU A 9 1.01 1.08 -3.32
N CYS A 10 0.56 1.56 -2.17
CA CYS A 10 1.38 2.33 -1.24
C CYS A 10 1.75 1.52 -0.01
N ALA A 11 3.05 1.34 0.22
CA ALA A 11 3.60 0.68 1.39
C ALA A 11 4.65 1.58 2.06
N PHE A 12 5.03 1.26 3.30
CA PHE A 12 6.19 1.90 3.95
C PHE A 12 7.46 1.70 3.12
N GLY A 13 7.64 0.48 2.62
CA GLY A 13 8.75 0.07 1.81
C GLY A 13 9.68 -0.91 2.50
N SER A 14 10.51 -1.56 1.70
CA SER A 14 11.57 -2.46 2.13
C SER A 14 12.82 -2.22 1.27
N SER A 15 14.00 -2.45 1.81
CA SER A 15 15.26 -2.50 1.04
C SER A 15 15.62 -3.91 0.57
N ASP A 16 14.80 -4.90 0.91
CA ASP A 16 14.89 -6.28 0.43
C ASP A 16 14.08 -6.43 -0.85
N ILE A 17 14.78 -6.53 -1.97
CA ILE A 17 14.17 -6.63 -3.30
C ILE A 17 13.39 -7.93 -3.46
N LYS A 18 13.96 -9.04 -3.00
CA LYS A 18 13.29 -10.35 -3.08
C LYS A 18 11.97 -10.32 -2.31
N GLY A 19 11.97 -9.75 -1.09
CA GLY A 19 10.75 -9.57 -0.31
C GLY A 19 9.72 -8.68 -0.99
N ILE A 20 10.14 -7.63 -1.71
CA ILE A 20 9.24 -6.78 -2.51
C ILE A 20 8.60 -7.59 -3.65
N GLU A 21 9.41 -8.34 -4.42
CA GLU A 21 8.95 -9.14 -5.55
C GLU A 21 8.00 -10.25 -5.12
N GLU A 22 8.31 -10.94 -4.02
CA GLU A 22 7.53 -12.06 -3.47
C GLU A 22 6.27 -11.62 -2.68
N SER A 23 6.06 -10.34 -2.47
CA SER A 23 4.90 -9.80 -1.76
C SER A 23 4.09 -8.81 -2.60
N ILE A 24 4.39 -7.51 -2.49
CA ILE A 24 3.65 -6.45 -3.21
C ILE A 24 3.81 -6.56 -4.73
N GLY A 25 4.91 -7.14 -5.21
CA GLY A 25 5.13 -7.44 -6.63
C GLY A 25 4.13 -8.47 -7.17
N ILE A 26 3.84 -9.53 -6.40
CA ILE A 26 2.81 -10.51 -6.76
C ILE A 26 1.44 -9.84 -6.81
N LEU A 27 1.08 -9.07 -5.76
CA LEU A 27 -0.19 -8.34 -5.72
C LEU A 27 -0.36 -7.40 -6.92
N LYS A 28 0.72 -6.66 -7.28
CA LYS A 28 0.73 -5.83 -8.49
C LYS A 28 0.37 -6.64 -9.73
N LYS A 29 1.05 -7.77 -9.94
CA LYS A 29 0.85 -8.66 -11.09
C LYS A 29 -0.58 -9.22 -11.13
N ASP A 30 -1.10 -9.64 -9.99
CA ASP A 30 -2.46 -10.19 -9.90
C ASP A 30 -3.51 -9.14 -10.29
N ILE A 31 -3.34 -7.90 -9.86
CA ILE A 31 -4.22 -6.79 -10.25
C ILE A 31 -4.10 -6.51 -11.76
N GLU A 32 -2.88 -6.45 -12.30
CA GLU A 32 -2.66 -6.23 -13.73
C GLU A 32 -3.33 -7.31 -14.58
N VAL A 33 -3.19 -8.57 -14.19
CA VAL A 33 -3.84 -9.71 -14.85
C VAL A 33 -5.36 -9.64 -14.74
N HIS A 34 -5.90 -9.35 -13.55
CA HIS A 34 -7.34 -9.23 -13.32
C HIS A 34 -7.99 -8.18 -14.25
N PHE A 35 -7.31 -7.08 -14.49
CA PHE A 35 -7.78 -6.03 -15.40
C PHE A 35 -7.29 -6.19 -16.85
N ASN A 36 -6.76 -7.36 -17.23
CA ASN A 36 -6.21 -7.61 -18.56
C ASN A 36 -5.21 -6.52 -19.02
N PHE A 37 -4.36 -6.05 -18.12
CA PHE A 37 -3.36 -4.99 -18.34
C PHE A 37 -3.93 -3.65 -18.86
N ARG A 38 -5.23 -3.41 -18.67
CA ARG A 38 -5.88 -2.15 -19.10
C ARG A 38 -5.71 -1.01 -18.09
N ILE A 39 -5.22 -1.32 -16.91
CA ILE A 39 -4.97 -0.37 -15.83
C ILE A 39 -3.49 -0.42 -15.50
N LYS A 40 -2.86 0.74 -15.40
CA LYS A 40 -1.49 0.85 -14.91
C LYS A 40 -1.47 0.56 -13.41
N VAL A 41 -0.61 -0.35 -12.97
CA VAL A 41 -0.37 -0.59 -11.55
C VAL A 41 1.07 -0.23 -11.21
N GLU A 42 1.26 0.64 -10.24
CA GLU A 42 2.58 1.03 -9.75
C GLU A 42 2.70 0.80 -8.24
N ILE A 43 3.95 0.71 -7.78
CA ILE A 43 4.29 0.59 -6.35
C ILE A 43 4.96 1.90 -5.95
N ALA A 44 4.49 2.50 -4.87
CA ALA A 44 5.10 3.66 -4.25
C ALA A 44 5.43 3.38 -2.78
N PHE A 45 6.56 3.90 -2.31
CA PHE A 45 6.92 3.81 -0.90
C PHE A 45 6.77 5.16 -0.20
N THR A 46 6.31 5.14 1.05
CA THR A 46 6.20 6.37 1.86
C THR A 46 7.53 6.74 2.53
N SER A 47 8.43 5.78 2.70
CA SER A 47 9.76 6.01 3.27
C SER A 47 10.77 6.51 2.25
N LYS A 48 11.02 7.83 2.23
CA LYS A 48 12.05 8.47 1.39
C LYS A 48 13.45 7.88 1.62
N ILE A 49 13.75 7.42 2.84
CA ILE A 49 15.03 6.78 3.18
C ILE A 49 15.18 5.45 2.43
N ILE A 50 14.13 4.64 2.40
CA ILE A 50 14.15 3.35 1.69
C ILE A 50 14.27 3.59 0.19
N VAL A 51 13.49 4.52 -0.36
CA VAL A 51 13.57 4.90 -1.78
C VAL A 51 14.98 5.33 -2.15
N SER A 52 15.61 6.21 -1.35
CA SER A 52 16.99 6.63 -1.59
C SER A 52 17.99 5.45 -1.57
N LYS A 53 17.81 4.49 -0.65
CA LYS A 53 18.65 3.28 -0.61
C LYS A 53 18.47 2.41 -1.85
N LEU A 54 17.24 2.28 -2.35
CA LEU A 54 16.93 1.51 -3.56
C LEU A 54 17.49 2.17 -4.81
N HIS A 55 17.38 3.49 -4.94
CA HIS A 55 17.98 4.24 -6.05
C HIS A 55 19.50 4.06 -6.10
N LYS A 56 20.20 4.07 -4.95
CA LYS A 56 21.64 3.79 -4.89
C LYS A 56 22.02 2.38 -5.37
N LYS A 57 21.07 1.45 -5.31
CA LYS A 57 21.21 0.08 -5.82
C LYS A 57 20.72 -0.07 -7.28
N GLY A 58 20.29 1.01 -7.95
CA GLY A 58 19.83 1.01 -9.34
C GLY A 58 18.35 0.66 -9.54
N TYR A 59 17.54 0.61 -8.47
CA TYR A 59 16.11 0.32 -8.59
C TYR A 59 15.29 1.60 -8.74
N ALA A 60 14.35 1.61 -9.68
CA ALA A 60 13.54 2.79 -10.06
C ALA A 60 12.20 2.90 -9.28
N ILE A 61 12.14 2.42 -8.03
CA ILE A 61 10.95 2.58 -7.18
C ILE A 61 10.91 4.04 -6.69
N ARG A 62 9.73 4.65 -6.75
CA ARG A 62 9.51 6.05 -6.34
C ARG A 62 8.85 6.14 -4.98
N ASP A 63 8.97 7.31 -4.38
CA ASP A 63 8.12 7.68 -3.26
C ASP A 63 6.71 8.07 -3.77
N LEU A 64 5.80 8.30 -2.84
CA LEU A 64 4.41 8.62 -3.15
C LEU A 64 4.29 9.91 -3.96
N GLU A 65 5.02 10.96 -3.59
CA GLU A 65 5.03 12.25 -4.30
C GLU A 65 5.50 12.09 -5.74
N GLY A 66 6.67 11.46 -5.92
CA GLY A 66 7.25 11.23 -7.25
C GLY A 66 6.38 10.34 -8.14
N SER A 67 5.65 9.37 -7.54
CA SER A 67 4.71 8.52 -8.28
C SER A 67 3.49 9.31 -8.74
N LEU A 68 2.89 10.13 -7.88
CA LEU A 68 1.74 10.97 -8.22
C LEU A 68 2.11 12.01 -9.29
N GLN A 69 3.25 12.68 -9.12
CA GLN A 69 3.74 13.62 -10.12
C GLN A 69 3.91 12.96 -11.49
N GLN A 70 4.56 11.80 -11.53
CA GLN A 70 4.77 11.09 -12.79
C GLN A 70 3.46 10.63 -13.44
N LEU A 71 2.50 10.13 -12.65
CA LEU A 71 1.19 9.75 -13.17
C LEU A 71 0.48 10.95 -13.79
N HIS A 72 0.51 12.12 -13.13
CA HIS A 72 -0.04 13.35 -13.68
C HIS A 72 0.64 13.76 -14.99
N GLU A 73 1.97 13.82 -15.02
CA GLU A 73 2.77 14.17 -16.21
C GLU A 73 2.51 13.23 -17.40
N ASN A 74 2.21 11.95 -17.13
CA ASN A 74 1.84 10.96 -18.14
C ASN A 74 0.36 11.00 -18.54
N GLY A 75 -0.41 11.99 -18.04
CA GLY A 75 -1.81 12.23 -18.40
C GLY A 75 -2.77 11.18 -17.82
N PHE A 76 -2.46 10.61 -16.66
CA PHE A 76 -3.44 9.82 -15.92
C PHE A 76 -4.45 10.76 -15.25
N GLU A 77 -5.74 10.44 -15.41
CA GLU A 77 -6.85 11.26 -14.94
C GLU A 77 -7.49 10.70 -13.66
N GLU A 78 -7.55 9.37 -13.54
CA GLU A 78 -8.11 8.70 -12.38
C GLU A 78 -7.05 7.82 -11.70
N VAL A 79 -6.82 8.05 -10.41
CA VAL A 79 -5.86 7.26 -9.62
C VAL A 79 -6.52 6.72 -8.36
N ILE A 80 -6.41 5.41 -8.18
CA ILE A 80 -6.80 4.72 -6.94
C ILE A 80 -5.53 4.42 -6.16
N ILE A 81 -5.44 4.96 -4.96
CA ILE A 81 -4.37 4.68 -4.01
C ILE A 81 -4.85 3.58 -3.09
N GLN A 82 -4.14 2.45 -3.09
CA GLN A 82 -4.37 1.32 -2.21
C GLN A 82 -3.25 1.25 -1.17
N PRO A 83 -3.50 1.67 0.06
CA PRO A 83 -2.56 1.46 1.15
C PRO A 83 -2.39 -0.03 1.43
N ILE A 84 -1.13 -0.48 1.54
CA ILE A 84 -0.78 -1.85 1.91
C ILE A 84 -0.35 -1.86 3.38
N TYR A 85 -1.17 -1.25 4.23
CA TYR A 85 -1.04 -1.25 5.67
C TYR A 85 -2.13 -2.15 6.27
N MET A 86 -1.82 -2.84 7.34
CA MET A 86 -2.81 -3.66 8.05
C MET A 86 -3.81 -2.78 8.80
N MET A 87 -3.32 -1.74 9.47
CA MET A 87 -4.10 -0.85 10.35
C MET A 87 -3.80 0.62 10.04
N ASP A 88 -4.66 1.50 10.52
CA ASP A 88 -4.36 2.93 10.56
C ASP A 88 -3.19 3.22 11.50
N GLY A 89 -2.36 4.18 11.08
CA GLY A 89 -1.18 4.58 11.82
C GLY A 89 -0.59 5.87 11.24
N CYS A 90 0.55 6.32 11.78
CA CYS A 90 1.25 7.52 11.33
C CYS A 90 1.53 7.52 9.82
N GLU A 91 1.77 6.33 9.24
CA GLU A 91 2.05 6.21 7.81
C GLU A 91 0.82 6.52 6.95
N ASN A 92 -0.38 6.13 7.43
CA ASN A 92 -1.62 6.44 6.71
C ASN A 92 -1.97 7.94 6.80
N LEU A 93 -1.66 8.60 7.92
CA LEU A 93 -1.80 10.04 8.06
C LEU A 93 -0.89 10.78 7.06
N LYS A 94 0.40 10.44 7.01
CA LYS A 94 1.34 11.01 6.05
C LYS A 94 0.92 10.78 4.59
N LEU A 95 0.41 9.59 4.30
CA LEU A 95 -0.12 9.29 2.97
C LEU A 95 -1.28 10.23 2.62
N ARG A 96 -2.24 10.43 3.53
CA ARG A 96 -3.38 11.34 3.32
C ARG A 96 -2.93 12.79 3.13
N GLU A 97 -1.95 13.27 3.92
CA GLU A 97 -1.39 14.61 3.78
C GLU A 97 -0.77 14.83 2.40
N VAL A 98 0.04 13.88 1.92
CA VAL A 98 0.64 13.96 0.59
C VAL A 98 -0.43 13.94 -0.49
N VAL A 99 -1.41 13.02 -0.40
CA VAL A 99 -2.47 12.90 -1.41
C VAL A 99 -3.31 14.14 -1.52
N ALA A 100 -3.61 14.81 -0.40
CA ALA A 100 -4.37 16.06 -0.38
C ALA A 100 -3.72 17.18 -1.23
N LEU A 101 -2.38 17.19 -1.31
CA LEU A 101 -1.66 18.17 -2.14
C LEU A 101 -1.84 17.92 -3.65
N TYR A 102 -2.25 16.71 -4.02
CA TYR A 102 -2.38 16.30 -5.43
C TYR A 102 -3.84 16.16 -5.91
N GLU A 103 -4.84 16.38 -5.04
CA GLU A 103 -6.25 16.20 -5.41
C GLU A 103 -6.66 16.97 -6.66
N SER A 104 -6.21 18.22 -6.79
CA SER A 104 -6.55 19.08 -7.94
C SER A 104 -5.88 18.69 -9.26
N TYR A 105 -4.88 17.81 -9.22
CA TYR A 105 -4.16 17.38 -10.42
C TYR A 105 -4.83 16.24 -11.16
N PHE A 106 -5.82 15.59 -10.55
CA PHE A 106 -6.54 14.46 -11.11
C PHE A 106 -8.04 14.73 -11.15
N SER A 107 -8.71 14.19 -12.15
CA SER A 107 -10.19 14.24 -12.18
C SER A 107 -10.78 13.37 -11.05
N LYS A 108 -10.03 12.34 -10.63
CA LYS A 108 -10.43 11.47 -9.54
C LYS A 108 -9.20 10.86 -8.83
N LEU A 109 -9.02 11.22 -7.58
CA LEU A 109 -7.97 10.68 -6.71
C LEU A 109 -8.62 10.08 -5.47
N ILE A 110 -8.54 8.74 -5.32
CA ILE A 110 -9.23 8.03 -4.24
C ILE A 110 -8.24 7.24 -3.40
N ILE A 111 -8.26 7.43 -2.09
CA ILE A 111 -7.59 6.55 -1.13
C ILE A 111 -8.57 5.45 -0.70
N LYS A 112 -8.17 4.20 -0.88
CA LYS A 112 -8.89 3.04 -0.37
C LYS A 112 -8.52 2.78 1.09
N ARG A 113 -9.36 1.99 1.78
CA ARG A 113 -9.10 1.56 3.15
C ARG A 113 -7.93 0.58 3.20
N ASN A 114 -7.19 0.60 4.30
CA ASN A 114 -6.25 -0.46 4.67
C ASN A 114 -6.97 -1.77 4.96
N LEU A 115 -6.20 -2.83 5.16
CA LEU A 115 -6.73 -4.20 5.24
C LEU A 115 -7.79 -4.35 6.34
N PHE A 116 -7.48 -3.90 7.56
CA PHE A 116 -8.39 -4.06 8.71
C PHE A 116 -9.33 -2.88 8.94
N GLY A 117 -9.25 -1.83 8.12
CA GLY A 117 -10.07 -0.64 8.26
C GLY A 117 -9.56 0.33 9.33
N GLU A 118 -10.44 1.24 9.74
CA GLU A 118 -10.18 2.25 10.78
C GLU A 118 -10.74 1.77 12.14
N GLU A 119 -10.24 2.31 13.23
CA GLU A 119 -10.64 1.94 14.60
C GLU A 119 -12.16 1.92 14.82
N LYS A 120 -12.87 2.86 14.19
CA LYS A 120 -14.34 2.98 14.31
C LYS A 120 -15.12 2.05 13.37
N ASP A 121 -14.45 1.43 12.40
CA ASP A 121 -15.09 0.61 11.37
C ASP A 121 -14.14 -0.50 10.88
N PHE A 122 -13.86 -1.45 11.78
CA PHE A 122 -13.01 -2.59 11.47
C PHE A 122 -13.61 -3.51 10.42
N ASN A 123 -12.80 -3.92 9.47
CA ASN A 123 -13.14 -4.95 8.50
C ASN A 123 -13.08 -6.34 9.16
N LYS A 124 -14.16 -6.72 9.85
CA LYS A 124 -14.27 -8.01 10.54
C LYS A 124 -14.00 -9.21 9.62
N LYS A 125 -14.39 -9.11 8.34
CA LYS A 125 -14.14 -10.16 7.37
C LYS A 125 -12.63 -10.35 7.14
N ALA A 126 -11.90 -9.29 6.87
CA ALA A 126 -10.45 -9.35 6.67
C ALA A 126 -9.71 -9.84 7.92
N ILE A 127 -10.14 -9.43 9.11
CA ILE A 127 -9.58 -9.91 10.38
C ILE A 127 -9.79 -11.42 10.52
N ASN A 128 -11.01 -11.92 10.28
CA ASN A 128 -11.33 -13.34 10.38
C ASN A 128 -10.56 -14.17 9.33
N GLU A 129 -10.47 -13.68 8.09
CA GLU A 129 -9.69 -14.35 7.04
C GLU A 129 -8.21 -14.42 7.41
N THR A 130 -7.64 -13.33 7.93
CA THR A 130 -6.25 -13.31 8.40
C THR A 130 -6.03 -14.27 9.56
N ALA A 131 -6.93 -14.30 10.54
CA ALA A 131 -6.87 -15.24 11.66
C ALA A 131 -6.95 -16.70 11.16
N HIS A 132 -7.80 -16.98 10.16
CA HIS A 132 -7.90 -18.31 9.55
C HIS A 132 -6.60 -18.71 8.84
N ILE A 133 -5.99 -17.79 8.10
CA ILE A 133 -4.69 -18.02 7.45
C ILE A 133 -3.61 -18.32 8.50
N ILE A 134 -3.50 -17.50 9.55
CA ILE A 134 -2.56 -17.73 10.64
C ILE A 134 -2.78 -19.10 11.25
N LYS A 135 -4.02 -19.46 11.58
CA LYS A 135 -4.38 -20.78 12.13
C LYS A 135 -3.92 -21.91 11.21
N LYS A 136 -4.23 -21.85 9.92
CA LYS A 136 -3.84 -22.87 8.94
C LYS A 136 -2.33 -23.08 8.86
N TYR A 137 -1.55 -21.99 8.87
CA TYR A 137 -0.09 -22.10 8.87
C TYR A 137 0.47 -22.58 10.20
N SER A 138 -0.27 -22.37 11.28
CA SER A 138 0.12 -22.71 12.64
C SER A 138 -0.13 -24.17 13.03
N GLU A 139 -1.01 -24.88 12.32
CA GLU A 139 -1.36 -26.28 12.61
C GLU A 139 -0.15 -27.23 12.63
N LYS A 140 0.97 -26.83 12.03
CA LYS A 140 2.23 -27.59 12.00
C LYS A 140 3.09 -27.42 13.25
N TYR A 141 2.74 -26.47 14.14
CA TYR A 141 3.58 -26.05 15.27
C TYR A 141 2.81 -26.15 16.57
N SER A 142 3.47 -26.62 17.62
CA SER A 142 2.90 -26.70 18.98
C SER A 142 2.79 -25.33 19.68
N ASN A 143 3.60 -24.36 19.27
CA ASN A 143 3.61 -23.01 19.83
C ASN A 143 3.79 -21.98 18.72
N ILE A 144 3.09 -20.84 18.82
CA ILE A 144 3.15 -19.74 17.86
C ILE A 144 3.34 -18.44 18.63
N LEU A 145 4.32 -17.66 18.19
CA LEU A 145 4.51 -16.30 18.66
C LEU A 145 4.08 -15.34 17.55
N ILE A 146 3.10 -14.49 17.84
CA ILE A 146 2.70 -13.39 16.97
C ILE A 146 3.35 -12.11 17.49
N ALA A 147 4.25 -11.53 16.70
CA ALA A 147 4.90 -10.27 17.01
C ALA A 147 4.31 -9.14 16.18
N GLY A 148 3.90 -8.05 16.81
CA GLY A 148 3.41 -6.83 16.18
C GLY A 148 4.36 -5.66 16.42
N HIS A 149 4.41 -4.72 15.47
CA HIS A 149 5.24 -3.52 15.57
C HIS A 149 4.67 -2.51 16.58
N GLY A 150 3.37 -2.58 16.87
CA GLY A 150 2.64 -1.57 17.66
C GLY A 150 2.34 -0.30 16.85
N SER A 151 1.53 0.58 17.43
CA SER A 151 1.21 1.89 16.87
C SER A 151 1.25 2.96 17.96
N LYS A 152 1.87 4.10 17.68
CA LYS A 152 1.89 5.24 18.60
C LYS A 152 0.56 5.99 18.68
N ILE A 153 -0.36 5.75 17.75
CA ILE A 153 -1.65 6.45 17.70
C ILE A 153 -2.62 5.90 18.73
N ASN A 154 -2.50 4.63 19.11
CA ASN A 154 -3.42 3.95 20.03
C ASN A 154 -2.91 3.88 21.48
N ASP A 155 -1.81 4.57 21.83
CA ASP A 155 -1.26 4.57 23.20
C ASP A 155 -2.13 5.34 24.22
N ASN A 156 -3.24 5.98 23.77
CA ASN A 156 -4.13 6.75 24.65
C ASN A 156 -5.48 6.07 24.93
N SER A 157 -5.63 4.78 24.63
CA SER A 157 -6.89 4.07 24.80
C SER A 157 -6.72 2.73 25.55
N ILE A 158 -6.04 2.80 26.70
CA ILE A 158 -6.16 1.77 27.74
C ILE A 158 -6.64 2.44 29.03
#